data_647301ab06019460cb3f2d6115a4ab4d
#
_entry.id   647301ab06019460cb3f2d6115a4ab4d
#
_cell.length_a   1.000
_cell.length_b   1.000
_cell.length_c   1.000
_cell.angle_alpha   90.00
_cell.angle_beta   90.00
_cell.angle_gamma   90.00
#
_symmetry.space_group_name_H-M   'P 1'
#
loop_
_entity.id
_entity.type
_entity.pdbx_description
1 polymer ?
#
loop_
_entity_poly.entity_id
_entity_poly.type
_entity_poly.pdbx_seq_one_letter_code
_entity_poly.pdbx_strand_id
1 'polypeptide(L)' 'MGVKLKDIAEQCGTSVATVSYVLSGKGVESRISSEMQELIFDTAERLGYV' A
#
# COMPACT_ATOMS: atom_id res chain seq x y z
N MET A 1 6.78 18.07 0.53
CA MET A 1 7.36 16.81 0.13
C MET A 1 6.33 15.71 0.14
N GLY A 2 6.26 14.97 -0.94
CA GLY A 2 5.22 13.96 -1.09
C GLY A 2 5.56 12.66 -0.40
N VAL A 3 4.52 11.93 -0.03
CA VAL A 3 4.65 10.56 0.47
C VAL A 3 4.96 9.65 -0.70
N LYS A 4 5.85 8.69 -0.49
CA LYS A 4 6.25 7.74 -1.52
C LYS A 4 5.76 6.34 -1.17
N LEU A 5 5.71 5.46 -2.15
CA LEU A 5 5.33 4.07 -1.94
C LEU A 5 6.20 3.41 -0.86
N LYS A 6 7.47 3.78 -0.84
CA LYS A 6 8.41 3.29 0.16
C LYS A 6 7.94 3.61 1.58
N ASP A 7 7.42 4.81 1.79
CA ASP A 7 6.94 5.21 3.10
C ASP A 7 5.77 4.35 3.55
N ILE A 8 4.85 4.08 2.64
CA ILE A 8 3.71 3.23 2.93
C ILE A 8 4.17 1.81 3.22
N ALA A 9 5.10 1.30 2.41
CA ALA A 9 5.63 -0.05 2.59
C ALA A 9 6.29 -0.22 3.95
N GLU A 10 7.06 0.76 4.40
CA GLU A 10 7.69 0.72 5.71
C GLU A 10 6.67 0.71 6.83
N GLN A 11 5.63 1.53 6.71
CA GLN A 11 4.59 1.59 7.73
C GLN A 11 3.79 0.30 7.80
N CYS A 12 3.59 -0.35 6.66
CA CYS A 12 2.81 -1.59 6.59
C CYS A 12 3.65 -2.86 6.81
N GLY A 13 4.96 -2.72 6.87
CA GLY A 13 5.86 -3.87 7.02
C GLY A 13 5.86 -4.77 5.80
N THR A 14 5.76 -4.20 4.61
CA THR A 14 5.71 -4.96 3.37
C THR A 14 6.63 -4.33 2.31
N SER A 15 6.64 -4.92 1.12
CA SER A 15 7.50 -4.42 0.04
C SER A 15 6.82 -3.31 -0.75
N VAL A 16 7.64 -2.49 -1.41
CA VAL A 16 7.14 -1.44 -2.30
C VAL A 16 6.30 -2.05 -3.43
N ALA A 17 6.71 -3.21 -3.94
CA ALA A 17 5.97 -3.90 -4.99
C ALA A 17 4.54 -4.23 -4.55
N THR A 18 4.40 -4.74 -3.31
CA THR A 18 3.09 -5.07 -2.75
C THR A 18 2.21 -3.82 -2.67
N VAL A 19 2.76 -2.72 -2.17
CA VAL A 19 2.03 -1.46 -2.08
C VAL A 19 1.59 -0.99 -3.47
N SER A 20 2.49 -1.06 -4.44
CA SER A 20 2.21 -0.66 -5.81
C SER A 20 1.05 -1.47 -6.40
N TYR A 21 1.06 -2.78 -6.21
CA TYR A 21 -0.02 -3.63 -6.70
C TYR A 21 -1.36 -3.27 -6.09
N VAL A 22 -1.39 -3.07 -4.78
CA VAL A 22 -2.63 -2.73 -4.09
C VAL A 22 -3.18 -1.39 -4.56
N LEU A 23 -2.33 -0.38 -4.63
CA LEU A 23 -2.76 0.96 -5.02
C LEU A 23 -3.13 1.08 -6.49
N SER A 24 -2.64 0.18 -7.33
CA SER A 24 -3.01 0.16 -8.75
C SER A 24 -4.24 -0.73 -9.03
N GLY A 25 -4.84 -1.28 -7.98
CA GLY A 25 -6.02 -2.13 -8.12
C GLY A 25 -5.73 -3.58 -8.47
N LYS A 26 -4.47 -4.00 -8.36
CA LYS A 26 -4.06 -5.37 -8.69
C LYS A 26 -3.82 -6.25 -7.46
N GLY A 27 -4.28 -5.79 -6.30
CA GLY A 27 -4.08 -6.54 -5.06
C GLY A 27 -4.69 -7.94 -5.09
N VAL A 28 -5.88 -8.07 -5.67
CA VAL A 28 -6.56 -9.36 -5.77
C VAL A 28 -5.79 -10.31 -6.68
N GLU A 29 -5.35 -9.82 -7.83
CA GLU A 29 -4.58 -10.61 -8.79
C GLU A 29 -3.26 -11.09 -8.20
N SER A 30 -2.66 -10.27 -7.35
CA SER A 30 -1.37 -10.58 -6.73
C SER A 30 -1.54 -11.39 -5.43
N ARG A 31 -2.75 -11.82 -5.12
CA ARG A 31 -3.06 -12.64 -3.95
C ARG A 31 -2.68 -12.00 -2.62
N ILE A 32 -2.78 -10.69 -2.56
CA ILE A 32 -2.52 -9.96 -1.33
C ILE A 32 -3.77 -10.07 -0.46
N SER A 33 -3.59 -10.37 0.82
CA SER A 33 -4.71 -10.55 1.75
C SER A 33 -5.56 -9.27 1.85
N SER A 34 -6.85 -9.45 2.14
CA SER A 34 -7.76 -8.32 2.33
C SER A 34 -7.29 -7.41 3.45
N GLU A 35 -6.77 -8.01 4.52
CA GLU A 35 -6.26 -7.24 5.66
C GLU A 35 -5.09 -6.36 5.24
N MET A 36 -4.17 -6.90 4.46
CA MET A 36 -3.03 -6.13 3.98
C MET A 36 -3.47 -5.01 3.03
N GLN A 37 -4.43 -5.30 2.15
CA GLN A 37 -4.96 -4.30 1.25
C GLN A 37 -5.60 -3.14 2.01
N GLU A 38 -6.40 -3.45 3.02
CA GLU A 38 -7.03 -2.42 3.86
C GLU A 38 -5.99 -1.60 4.60
N LEU A 39 -4.96 -2.27 5.13
CA LEU A 39 -3.90 -1.59 5.85
C LEU A 39 -3.16 -0.62 4.93
N ILE A 40 -2.86 -1.04 3.71
CA ILE A 40 -2.17 -0.21 2.75
C ILE A 40 -3.01 1.02 2.37
N PHE A 41 -4.30 0.81 2.07
CA PHE A 41 -5.19 1.93 1.74
C PHE A 41 -5.34 2.90 2.92
N ASP A 42 -5.52 2.37 4.11
CA ASP A 42 -5.64 3.19 5.30
C ASP A 42 -4.36 4.00 5.55
N THR A 43 -3.22 3.35 5.44
CA THR A 43 -1.93 4.00 5.64
C THR A 43 -1.69 5.08 4.58
N ALA A 44 -2.00 4.79 3.32
CA ALA A 44 -1.86 5.75 2.23
C ALA A 44 -2.71 6.99 2.49
N GLU A 45 -3.95 6.80 2.92
CA GLU A 45 -4.84 7.90 3.22
C GLU A 45 -4.33 8.71 4.41
N ARG A 46 -3.89 8.02 5.45
CA ARG A 46 -3.37 8.65 6.66
C ARG A 46 -2.14 9.52 6.37
N LEU A 47 -1.26 9.04 5.52
CA LEU A 47 -0.03 9.75 5.15
C LEU A 47 -0.27 10.80 4.07
N GLY A 48 -1.44 10.83 3.48
CA GLY A 48 -1.76 11.80 2.44
C GLY A 48 -1.20 11.43 1.07
N TYR A 49 -1.00 10.16 0.80
CA TYR A 49 -0.55 9.72 -0.51
C TYR A 49 -1.69 9.84 -1.52
N VAL A 50 -1.42 10.50 -2.62
CA VAL A 50 -2.43 10.74 -3.64
C VAL A 50 -2.06 10.06 -4.94
#